data_1baccd7c7943433ea47b05547d420099
#
_entry.id   1baccd7c7943433ea47b05547d420099
#
_cell.length_a   1.000
_cell.length_b   1.000
_cell.length_c   1.000
_cell.angle_alpha   90.00
_cell.angle_beta   90.00
_cell.angle_gamma   90.00
#
_symmetry.space_group_name_H-M   'P 1'
#
loop_
_entity.id
_entity.type
_entity.pdbx_description
1 polymer ?
#
loop_
_entity_poly.entity_id
_entity_poly.type
_entity_poly.pdbx_seq_one_letter_code
_entity_poly.pdbx_strand_id
1 'polypeptide(L)'
;GLDIVLDVCIKRNIPFAVVFGNHDDEYDHTRPELYDYIAKKKGSLMPTRISEVVPDYVLTVKSSKDKNKDAALLYCIDSHSYTQIKSVPGYDWIKFNQIAWYREHSKKFAENNGGIPLPALAFFHIALPEYKDALLEDKNRLFGCKGEMVCCPTTNSGFFTSVKECGDVMGIFVGHDHDNDYAVAYKEVLLAYGRYTGGKTVYNDLS
;
A
#
# COMPACT_ATOMS: atom_id res chain seq x y z
N GLY A 1 17.11 11.82 5.95
CA GLY A 1 15.74 11.47 5.73
C GLY A 1 15.28 10.18 6.42
N LEU A 2 15.44 9.02 5.79
CA LEU A 2 14.88 7.73 6.25
C LEU A 2 15.24 7.38 7.70
N ASP A 3 16.49 7.54 8.10
CA ASP A 3 16.92 7.18 9.46
C ASP A 3 16.17 7.94 10.54
N ILE A 4 15.75 9.17 10.31
CA ILE A 4 15.00 9.97 11.30
C ILE A 4 13.68 9.27 11.63
N VAL A 5 12.99 8.74 10.63
CA VAL A 5 11.71 8.04 10.81
C VAL A 5 11.94 6.64 11.39
N LEU A 6 12.87 5.87 10.81
CA LEU A 6 13.15 4.49 11.21
C LEU A 6 13.72 4.40 12.62
N ASP A 7 14.57 5.34 13.02
CA ASP A 7 15.16 5.41 14.36
C ASP A 7 14.11 5.47 15.48
N VAL A 8 12.97 6.11 15.23
CA VAL A 8 11.87 6.14 16.20
C VAL A 8 11.34 4.73 16.47
N CYS A 9 11.10 3.96 15.39
CA CYS A 9 10.66 2.58 15.51
C CYS A 9 11.74 1.70 16.16
N ILE A 10 13.00 1.82 15.71
CA ILE A 10 14.13 1.02 16.22
C ILE A 10 14.35 1.25 17.71
N LYS A 11 14.39 2.50 18.15
CA LYS A 11 14.61 2.88 19.57
C LYS A 11 13.46 2.42 20.48
N ARG A 12 12.25 2.32 19.95
CA ARG A 12 11.06 1.86 20.68
C ARG A 12 10.78 0.36 20.52
N ASN A 13 11.62 -0.38 19.79
CA ASN A 13 11.43 -1.79 19.44
C ASN A 13 10.06 -2.04 18.76
N ILE A 14 9.62 -1.12 17.91
CA ILE A 14 8.39 -1.26 17.10
C ILE A 14 8.80 -1.88 15.77
N PRO A 15 8.29 -3.07 15.40
CA PRO A 15 8.49 -3.64 14.08
C PRO A 15 7.89 -2.72 13.00
N PHE A 16 8.53 -2.65 11.85
CA PHE A 16 8.05 -1.81 10.74
C PHE A 16 8.25 -2.48 9.39
N ALA A 17 7.46 -2.05 8.43
CA ALA A 17 7.58 -2.36 7.02
C ALA A 17 7.31 -1.10 6.21
N VAL A 18 7.87 -1.01 5.00
CA VAL A 18 7.81 0.20 4.17
C VAL A 18 7.34 -0.16 2.77
N VAL A 19 6.45 0.66 2.21
CA VAL A 19 6.15 0.72 0.77
C VAL A 19 6.71 2.03 0.22
N PHE A 20 7.19 2.02 -1.03
CA PHE A 20 7.82 3.19 -1.64
C PHE A 20 6.81 4.11 -2.30
N GLY A 21 7.09 5.42 -2.18
CA GLY A 21 6.43 6.47 -2.94
C GLY A 21 7.13 6.76 -4.28
N ASN A 22 6.51 7.59 -5.11
CA ASN A 22 7.01 7.94 -6.44
C ASN A 22 8.23 8.87 -6.42
N HIS A 23 8.55 9.49 -5.27
CA HIS A 23 9.68 10.41 -5.09
C HIS A 23 10.86 9.80 -4.32
N ASP A 24 10.79 8.55 -3.87
CA ASP A 24 11.80 7.98 -2.99
C ASP A 24 13.16 7.75 -3.67
N ASP A 25 13.19 7.60 -4.99
CA ASP A 25 14.39 7.36 -5.80
C ASP A 25 14.83 8.56 -6.67
N GLU A 26 14.41 9.77 -6.32
CA GLU A 26 14.75 11.00 -7.07
C GLU A 26 16.14 11.58 -6.76
N TYR A 27 16.85 11.01 -5.78
CA TYR A 27 18.15 11.49 -5.31
C TYR A 27 19.26 10.46 -5.53
N ASP A 28 20.13 10.34 -4.55
CA ASP A 28 21.40 9.62 -4.65
C ASP A 28 21.27 8.09 -4.67
N HIS A 29 20.10 7.53 -4.38
CA HIS A 29 19.90 6.08 -4.23
C HIS A 29 18.71 5.59 -5.06
N THR A 30 18.92 4.44 -5.67
CA THR A 30 17.85 3.71 -6.36
C THR A 30 16.88 3.04 -5.37
N ARG A 31 15.66 2.73 -5.80
CA ARG A 31 14.69 1.97 -4.98
C ARG A 31 15.24 0.64 -4.46
N PRO A 32 15.93 -0.19 -5.27
CA PRO A 32 16.56 -1.41 -4.78
C PRO A 32 17.59 -1.18 -3.66
N GLU A 33 18.43 -0.14 -3.76
CA GLU A 33 19.41 0.21 -2.73
C GLU A 33 18.72 0.67 -1.43
N LEU A 34 17.68 1.50 -1.54
CA LEU A 34 16.87 1.93 -0.40
C LEU A 34 16.17 0.74 0.26
N TYR A 35 15.60 -0.15 -0.55
CA TYR A 35 14.96 -1.36 -0.05
C TYR A 35 15.95 -2.22 0.76
N ASP A 36 17.11 -2.52 0.19
CA ASP A 36 18.15 -3.34 0.85
C ASP A 36 18.68 -2.68 2.13
N TYR A 37 18.77 -1.34 2.12
CA TYR A 37 19.15 -0.57 3.31
C TYR A 37 18.12 -0.71 4.43
N ILE A 38 16.83 -0.53 4.12
CA ILE A 38 15.74 -0.60 5.10
C ILE A 38 15.53 -2.03 5.59
N ALA A 39 15.58 -3.01 4.69
CA ALA A 39 15.37 -4.41 5.04
C ALA A 39 16.41 -4.94 6.05
N LYS A 40 17.64 -4.38 6.05
CA LYS A 40 18.71 -4.73 6.99
C LYS A 40 18.60 -4.05 8.37
N LYS A 41 17.69 -3.09 8.53
CA LYS A 41 17.54 -2.38 9.81
C LYS A 41 16.90 -3.28 10.87
N LYS A 42 17.32 -3.10 12.11
CA LYS A 42 16.72 -3.80 13.25
C LYS A 42 15.22 -3.48 13.35
N GLY A 43 14.40 -4.50 13.41
CA GLY A 43 12.94 -4.37 13.50
C GLY A 43 12.23 -4.29 12.14
N SER A 44 12.98 -4.27 11.03
CA SER A 44 12.38 -4.39 9.70
C SER A 44 11.74 -5.77 9.51
N LEU A 45 10.52 -5.77 9.00
CA LEU A 45 9.77 -6.98 8.62
C LEU A 45 9.82 -7.23 7.10
N MET A 46 10.54 -6.40 6.36
CA MET A 46 10.70 -6.53 4.92
C MET A 46 11.56 -7.77 4.59
N PRO A 47 11.13 -8.62 3.65
CA PRO A 47 11.93 -9.78 3.23
C PRO A 47 13.22 -9.36 2.53
N THR A 48 14.19 -10.24 2.50
CA THR A 48 15.41 -10.03 1.69
C THR A 48 15.05 -10.01 0.21
N ARG A 49 15.51 -9.01 -0.52
CA ARG A 49 15.33 -8.91 -1.96
C ARG A 49 16.19 -9.96 -2.67
N ILE A 50 15.59 -10.66 -3.62
CA ILE A 50 16.25 -11.74 -4.40
C ILE A 50 16.31 -11.44 -5.91
N SER A 51 15.82 -10.27 -6.34
CA SER A 51 15.80 -9.83 -7.74
C SER A 51 16.21 -8.36 -7.86
N GLU A 52 16.40 -7.89 -9.08
CA GLU A 52 16.76 -6.49 -9.35
C GLU A 52 15.62 -5.48 -9.09
N VAL A 53 14.38 -5.97 -8.95
CA VAL A 53 13.22 -5.13 -8.66
C VAL A 53 12.86 -5.15 -7.18
N VAL A 54 12.21 -4.08 -6.73
CA VAL A 54 11.60 -4.02 -5.39
C VAL A 54 10.47 -5.05 -5.33
N PRO A 55 10.49 -5.98 -4.37
CA PRO A 55 9.46 -7.00 -4.30
C PRO A 55 8.17 -6.47 -3.67
N ASP A 56 7.04 -6.96 -4.16
CA ASP A 56 5.83 -7.02 -3.36
C ASP A 56 6.00 -8.07 -2.26
N TYR A 57 5.41 -7.86 -1.10
CA TYR A 57 5.49 -8.84 -0.02
C TYR A 57 4.21 -8.86 0.84
N VAL A 58 4.01 -9.98 1.50
CA VAL A 58 2.90 -10.15 2.44
C VAL A 58 3.45 -10.50 3.83
N LEU A 59 2.92 -9.81 4.84
CA LEU A 59 3.20 -10.07 6.24
C LEU A 59 2.00 -10.76 6.86
N THR A 60 2.24 -11.71 7.76
CA THR A 60 1.20 -12.41 8.49
C THR A 60 1.08 -11.90 9.91
N VAL A 61 -0.14 -11.67 10.35
CA VAL A 61 -0.46 -11.40 11.76
C VAL A 61 -0.89 -12.70 12.41
N LYS A 62 -0.14 -13.14 13.41
CA LYS A 62 -0.44 -14.39 14.11
C LYS A 62 -1.64 -14.26 15.04
N SER A 63 -2.39 -15.32 15.17
CA SER A 63 -3.50 -15.39 16.11
C SER A 63 -3.02 -15.22 17.56
N SER A 64 -3.76 -14.44 18.35
CA SER A 64 -3.50 -14.31 19.78
C SER A 64 -3.78 -15.62 20.55
N LYS A 65 -4.67 -16.46 20.02
CA LYS A 65 -5.08 -17.73 20.63
C LYS A 65 -4.18 -18.91 20.24
N ASP A 66 -3.64 -18.90 19.01
CA ASP A 66 -2.77 -19.96 18.48
C ASP A 66 -1.69 -19.33 17.60
N LYS A 67 -0.49 -19.22 18.13
CA LYS A 67 0.66 -18.59 17.44
C LYS A 67 1.12 -19.32 16.18
N ASN A 68 0.67 -20.55 15.97
CA ASN A 68 0.95 -21.31 14.74
C ASN A 68 0.00 -20.96 13.60
N LYS A 69 -1.11 -20.26 13.88
CA LYS A 69 -2.11 -19.86 12.90
C LYS A 69 -1.98 -18.38 12.51
N ASP A 70 -2.12 -18.11 11.23
CA ASP A 70 -2.30 -16.77 10.73
C ASP A 70 -3.74 -16.30 10.96
N ALA A 71 -3.91 -15.06 11.40
CA ALA A 71 -5.20 -14.45 11.69
C ALA A 71 -5.56 -13.32 10.71
N ALA A 72 -4.55 -12.67 10.14
CA ALA A 72 -4.74 -11.62 9.13
C ALA A 72 -3.49 -11.46 8.26
N LEU A 73 -3.64 -10.80 7.12
CA LEU A 73 -2.58 -10.54 6.15
C LEU A 73 -2.40 -9.04 5.90
N LEU A 74 -1.16 -8.61 5.67
CA LEU A 74 -0.82 -7.26 5.27
C LEU A 74 -0.07 -7.35 3.94
N TYR A 75 -0.71 -6.98 2.84
CA TYR A 75 -0.09 -6.90 1.52
C TYR A 75 0.60 -5.56 1.35
N CYS A 76 1.89 -5.58 1.10
CA CYS A 76 2.71 -4.41 0.82
C CYS A 76 3.11 -4.46 -0.65
N ILE A 77 2.61 -3.52 -1.45
CA ILE A 77 2.72 -3.56 -2.91
C ILE A 77 3.44 -2.30 -3.39
N ASP A 78 4.36 -2.45 -4.34
CA ASP A 78 4.97 -1.30 -5.01
C ASP A 78 4.03 -0.77 -6.10
N SER A 79 3.49 0.43 -5.92
CA SER A 79 2.65 1.11 -6.92
C SER A 79 3.44 1.85 -7.99
N HIS A 80 4.76 1.68 -8.00
CA HIS A 80 5.68 2.34 -8.93
C HIS A 80 5.71 3.88 -8.81
N SER A 81 6.07 4.56 -9.90
CA SER A 81 6.22 6.01 -9.96
C SER A 81 5.45 6.57 -11.18
N TYR A 82 6.14 6.79 -12.29
CA TYR A 82 5.56 7.29 -13.54
C TYR A 82 5.62 6.23 -14.62
N THR A 83 4.56 6.18 -15.46
CA THR A 83 4.52 5.24 -16.57
C THR A 83 5.62 5.52 -17.60
N GLN A 84 6.21 4.48 -18.15
CA GLN A 84 7.17 4.56 -19.25
C GLN A 84 6.48 4.49 -20.64
N ILE A 85 5.16 4.33 -20.67
CA ILE A 85 4.37 4.24 -21.90
C ILE A 85 4.01 5.65 -22.35
N LYS A 86 4.68 6.16 -23.39
CA LYS A 86 4.50 7.55 -23.88
C LYS A 86 3.06 7.92 -24.23
N SER A 87 2.26 6.99 -24.71
CA SER A 87 0.84 7.19 -25.03
C SER A 87 -0.09 7.22 -23.82
N VAL A 88 0.42 6.88 -22.63
CA VAL A 88 -0.34 6.86 -21.37
C VAL A 88 0.46 7.68 -20.35
N PRO A 89 0.40 9.01 -20.39
CA PRO A 89 1.17 9.85 -19.48
C PRO A 89 0.59 9.82 -18.06
N GLY A 90 1.42 10.13 -17.09
CA GLY A 90 1.04 10.25 -15.68
C GLY A 90 1.60 9.13 -14.81
N TYR A 91 0.90 8.83 -13.74
CA TYR A 91 1.33 7.81 -12.78
C TYR A 91 1.22 6.41 -13.33
N ASP A 92 2.11 5.54 -12.90
CA ASP A 92 2.09 4.13 -13.20
C ASP A 92 1.05 3.39 -12.32
N TRP A 93 0.82 2.12 -12.58
CA TRP A 93 -0.21 1.30 -11.92
C TRP A 93 0.34 -0.03 -11.45
N ILE A 94 -0.35 -0.70 -10.54
CA ILE A 94 -0.07 -2.08 -10.11
C ILE A 94 -0.16 -2.98 -11.34
N LYS A 95 0.92 -3.69 -11.65
CA LYS A 95 1.09 -4.46 -12.88
C LYS A 95 0.36 -5.80 -12.83
N PHE A 96 0.10 -6.39 -13.99
CA PHE A 96 -0.58 -7.69 -14.09
C PHE A 96 0.15 -8.83 -13.38
N ASN A 97 1.50 -8.80 -13.38
CA ASN A 97 2.28 -9.78 -12.63
C ASN A 97 2.13 -9.61 -11.11
N GLN A 98 2.00 -8.38 -10.61
CA GLN A 98 1.73 -8.09 -9.20
C GLN A 98 0.30 -8.52 -8.81
N ILE A 99 -0.68 -8.30 -9.71
CA ILE A 99 -2.05 -8.77 -9.53
C ILE A 99 -2.08 -10.31 -9.49
N ALA A 100 -1.36 -10.98 -10.38
CA ALA A 100 -1.24 -12.43 -10.39
C ALA A 100 -0.60 -12.95 -9.10
N TRP A 101 0.48 -12.30 -8.64
CA TRP A 101 1.14 -12.59 -7.37
C TRP A 101 0.18 -12.44 -6.18
N TYR A 102 -0.56 -11.35 -6.10
CA TYR A 102 -1.57 -11.14 -5.06
C TYR A 102 -2.62 -12.25 -5.05
N ARG A 103 -3.21 -12.57 -6.21
CA ARG A 103 -4.24 -13.61 -6.36
C ARG A 103 -3.73 -14.99 -5.93
N GLU A 104 -2.49 -15.33 -6.31
CA GLU A 104 -1.85 -16.59 -5.91
C GLU A 104 -1.68 -16.69 -4.39
N HIS A 105 -1.18 -15.61 -3.77
CA HIS A 105 -1.00 -15.57 -2.31
C HIS A 105 -2.34 -15.64 -1.57
N SER A 106 -3.34 -14.84 -1.97
CA SER A 106 -4.68 -14.87 -1.41
C SER A 106 -5.28 -16.28 -1.44
N LYS A 107 -5.21 -16.92 -2.61
CA LYS A 107 -5.68 -18.30 -2.78
C LYS A 107 -4.94 -19.28 -1.85
N LYS A 108 -3.61 -19.22 -1.82
CA LYS A 108 -2.78 -20.11 -0.98
C LYS A 108 -3.09 -19.95 0.52
N PHE A 109 -3.26 -18.72 0.99
CA PHE A 109 -3.62 -18.47 2.39
C PHE A 109 -5.04 -18.97 2.70
N ALA A 110 -6.00 -18.79 1.79
CA ALA A 110 -7.34 -19.34 1.94
C ALA A 110 -7.33 -20.88 1.99
N GLU A 111 -6.60 -21.54 1.09
CA GLU A 111 -6.44 -23.01 1.09
C GLU A 111 -5.86 -23.50 2.43
N ASN A 112 -4.82 -22.84 2.95
CA ASN A 112 -4.22 -23.16 4.25
C ASN A 112 -5.16 -22.88 5.44
N ASN A 113 -6.19 -22.05 5.24
CA ASN A 113 -7.22 -21.72 6.23
C ASN A 113 -8.55 -22.46 5.97
N GLY A 114 -8.50 -23.63 5.38
CA GLY A 114 -9.70 -24.46 5.15
C GLY A 114 -10.63 -23.93 4.06
N GLY A 115 -10.11 -23.19 3.08
CA GLY A 115 -10.86 -22.62 1.98
C GLY A 115 -11.49 -21.24 2.29
N ILE A 116 -11.25 -20.70 3.48
CA ILE A 116 -11.82 -19.42 3.92
C ILE A 116 -10.75 -18.32 3.79
N PRO A 117 -11.00 -17.22 3.05
CA PRO A 117 -10.09 -16.09 2.96
C PRO A 117 -9.76 -15.53 4.37
N LEU A 118 -8.48 -15.25 4.61
CA LEU A 118 -8.08 -14.53 5.82
C LEU A 118 -8.33 -13.02 5.63
N PRO A 119 -8.83 -12.32 6.65
CA PRO A 119 -8.98 -10.86 6.55
C PRO A 119 -7.62 -10.22 6.27
N ALA A 120 -7.60 -9.30 5.31
CA ALA A 120 -6.38 -8.66 4.86
C ALA A 120 -6.52 -7.14 4.70
N LEU A 121 -5.37 -6.45 4.80
CA LEU A 121 -5.22 -5.05 4.42
C LEU A 121 -4.15 -4.94 3.32
N ALA A 122 -4.33 -4.01 2.39
CA ALA A 122 -3.35 -3.71 1.35
C ALA A 122 -2.78 -2.30 1.53
N PHE A 123 -1.48 -2.16 1.35
CA PHE A 123 -0.74 -0.92 1.50
C PHE A 123 0.10 -0.67 0.25
N PHE A 124 -0.06 0.51 -0.34
CA PHE A 124 0.77 1.01 -1.44
C PHE A 124 0.65 2.53 -1.51
N HIS A 125 1.45 3.19 -2.35
CA HIS A 125 1.56 4.64 -2.31
C HIS A 125 0.52 5.36 -3.17
N ILE A 126 0.45 5.06 -4.47
CA ILE A 126 -0.40 5.77 -5.44
C ILE A 126 -1.81 5.17 -5.43
N ALA A 127 -2.83 6.01 -5.23
CA ALA A 127 -4.22 5.59 -5.16
C ALA A 127 -4.71 4.89 -6.44
N LEU A 128 -5.68 4.01 -6.28
CA LEU A 128 -6.40 3.40 -7.41
C LEU A 128 -7.44 4.38 -8.00
N PRO A 129 -7.83 4.23 -9.27
CA PRO A 129 -8.93 4.99 -9.86
C PRO A 129 -10.24 4.91 -9.05
N GLU A 130 -10.47 3.80 -8.37
CA GLU A 130 -11.65 3.56 -7.53
C GLU A 130 -11.80 4.56 -6.37
N TYR A 131 -10.71 5.23 -5.95
CA TYR A 131 -10.81 6.33 -4.97
C TYR A 131 -11.59 7.52 -5.51
N LYS A 132 -11.54 7.81 -6.83
CA LYS A 132 -12.40 8.81 -7.48
C LYS A 132 -13.85 8.33 -7.56
N ASP A 133 -14.04 7.07 -7.98
CA ASP A 133 -15.39 6.49 -8.17
C ASP A 133 -16.15 6.43 -6.85
N ALA A 134 -15.47 6.08 -5.75
CA ALA A 134 -16.05 6.03 -4.42
C ALA A 134 -16.66 7.38 -3.98
N LEU A 135 -16.03 8.49 -4.37
CA LEU A 135 -16.50 9.83 -4.02
C LEU A 135 -17.74 10.24 -4.83
N LEU A 136 -17.96 9.64 -6.00
CA LEU A 136 -19.13 9.90 -6.84
C LEU A 136 -20.36 9.13 -6.34
N GLU A 137 -20.16 7.91 -5.82
CA GLU A 137 -21.25 7.02 -5.42
C GLU A 137 -21.82 7.33 -4.05
N ASP A 138 -21.01 7.74 -3.06
CA ASP A 138 -21.48 7.90 -1.68
C ASP A 138 -20.66 8.92 -0.88
N LYS A 139 -20.98 10.19 -1.07
CA LYS A 139 -20.36 11.31 -0.33
C LYS A 139 -20.62 11.26 1.19
N ASN A 140 -21.69 10.62 1.61
CA ASN A 140 -22.11 10.60 3.03
C ASN A 140 -21.29 9.59 3.87
N ARG A 141 -20.51 8.72 3.23
CA ARG A 141 -19.65 7.75 3.90
C ARG A 141 -18.18 8.15 3.97
N LEU A 142 -17.86 9.38 3.62
CA LEU A 142 -16.50 9.91 3.75
C LEU A 142 -16.26 10.34 5.20
N PHE A 143 -15.17 9.83 5.78
CA PHE A 143 -14.67 10.23 7.09
C PHE A 143 -13.34 10.93 6.90
N GLY A 144 -13.13 12.08 7.51
CA GLY A 144 -11.91 12.86 7.38
C GLY A 144 -12.02 14.01 6.39
N CYS A 145 -10.91 14.42 5.81
CA CYS A 145 -10.83 15.60 4.95
C CYS A 145 -10.28 15.24 3.56
N LYS A 146 -11.02 15.64 2.51
CA LYS A 146 -10.54 15.62 1.13
C LYS A 146 -10.13 17.04 0.73
N GLY A 147 -8.81 17.30 0.78
CA GLY A 147 -8.24 18.62 0.50
C GLY A 147 -7.84 18.84 -0.97
N GLU A 148 -7.57 17.77 -1.71
CA GLU A 148 -7.14 17.85 -3.11
C GLU A 148 -7.75 16.77 -3.99
N MET A 149 -7.53 16.87 -5.31
CA MET A 149 -7.99 15.85 -6.26
C MET A 149 -7.24 14.53 -6.03
N VAL A 150 -7.93 13.41 -6.28
CA VAL A 150 -7.28 12.10 -6.27
C VAL A 150 -6.32 12.00 -7.45
N CYS A 151 -5.03 11.91 -7.16
CA CYS A 151 -3.97 11.70 -8.13
C CYS A 151 -3.71 10.20 -8.30
N CYS A 152 -4.24 9.63 -9.36
CA CYS A 152 -4.15 8.20 -9.63
C CYS A 152 -3.80 7.95 -11.11
N PRO A 153 -3.42 6.72 -11.49
CA PRO A 153 -3.23 6.35 -12.89
C PRO A 153 -4.44 6.68 -13.76
N THR A 154 -4.18 7.04 -15.02
CA THR A 154 -5.25 7.26 -16.02
C THR A 154 -5.85 5.95 -16.54
N THR A 155 -5.15 4.84 -16.33
CA THR A 155 -5.58 3.48 -16.69
C THR A 155 -5.82 2.66 -15.44
N ASN A 156 -6.84 1.80 -15.49
CA ASN A 156 -7.17 0.86 -14.41
C ASN A 156 -6.65 -0.54 -14.79
N SER A 157 -5.79 -1.11 -13.98
CA SER A 157 -5.25 -2.47 -14.20
C SER A 157 -6.16 -3.60 -13.69
N GLY A 158 -7.24 -3.26 -12.98
CA GLY A 158 -8.17 -4.24 -12.42
C GLY A 158 -7.74 -4.83 -11.06
N PHE A 159 -6.80 -4.19 -10.35
CA PHE A 159 -6.40 -4.66 -9.01
C PHE A 159 -7.59 -4.71 -8.05
N PHE A 160 -8.43 -3.66 -8.02
CA PHE A 160 -9.62 -3.65 -7.18
C PHE A 160 -10.61 -4.76 -7.52
N THR A 161 -10.79 -5.07 -8.80
CA THR A 161 -11.59 -6.23 -9.23
C THR A 161 -11.04 -7.53 -8.66
N SER A 162 -9.72 -7.71 -8.69
CA SER A 162 -9.06 -8.88 -8.10
C SER A 162 -9.28 -8.97 -6.58
N VAL A 163 -9.25 -7.83 -5.89
CA VAL A 163 -9.58 -7.74 -4.46
C VAL A 163 -11.01 -8.22 -4.20
N LYS A 164 -11.96 -7.81 -5.01
CA LYS A 164 -13.36 -8.25 -4.87
C LYS A 164 -13.55 -9.74 -5.16
N GLU A 165 -12.85 -10.28 -6.14
CA GLU A 165 -12.92 -11.71 -6.47
C GLU A 165 -12.25 -12.61 -5.41
N CYS A 166 -11.13 -12.17 -4.82
CA CYS A 166 -10.43 -12.90 -3.76
C CYS A 166 -11.16 -12.83 -2.43
N GLY A 167 -11.77 -11.69 -2.11
CA GLY A 167 -12.63 -11.52 -0.94
C GLY A 167 -11.91 -11.45 0.41
N ASP A 168 -10.57 -11.25 0.42
CA ASP A 168 -9.75 -11.20 1.62
C ASP A 168 -9.46 -9.77 2.08
N VAL A 169 -9.23 -8.82 1.17
CA VAL A 169 -8.86 -7.44 1.49
C VAL A 169 -10.08 -6.63 1.92
N MET A 170 -10.07 -6.21 3.18
CA MET A 170 -11.12 -5.39 3.81
C MET A 170 -10.83 -3.89 3.71
N GLY A 171 -9.57 -3.50 3.51
CA GLY A 171 -9.17 -2.11 3.42
C GLY A 171 -7.90 -1.92 2.60
N ILE A 172 -7.84 -0.82 1.88
CA ILE A 172 -6.69 -0.38 1.07
C ILE A 172 -6.26 0.97 1.62
N PHE A 173 -4.96 1.09 1.94
CA PHE A 173 -4.36 2.28 2.51
C PHE A 173 -3.30 2.82 1.57
N VAL A 174 -3.41 4.10 1.23
CA VAL A 174 -2.54 4.81 0.29
C VAL A 174 -2.01 6.11 0.89
N GLY A 175 -1.00 6.69 0.28
CA GLY A 175 -0.48 8.02 0.54
C GLY A 175 -0.62 8.91 -0.69
N HIS A 176 0.47 9.53 -1.13
CA HIS A 176 0.62 10.27 -2.38
C HIS A 176 -0.02 11.66 -2.40
N ASP A 177 -1.31 11.77 -2.16
CA ASP A 177 -2.03 13.04 -2.10
C ASP A 177 -1.86 13.65 -0.70
N HIS A 178 -1.10 14.75 -0.59
CA HIS A 178 -0.65 15.26 0.71
C HIS A 178 -1.79 15.90 1.52
N ASP A 179 -2.79 16.46 0.84
CA ASP A 179 -3.91 17.14 1.46
C ASP A 179 -5.14 16.24 1.64
N ASN A 180 -5.03 14.98 1.25
CA ASN A 180 -6.07 14.00 1.50
C ASN A 180 -5.81 13.23 2.80
N ASP A 181 -6.82 13.22 3.65
CA ASP A 181 -6.86 12.52 4.94
C ASP A 181 -8.28 12.01 5.15
N TYR A 182 -8.68 11.04 4.36
CA TYR A 182 -10.02 10.51 4.43
C TYR A 182 -10.08 9.00 4.25
N ALA A 183 -11.17 8.43 4.72
CA ALA A 183 -11.56 7.07 4.44
C ALA A 183 -12.99 7.03 3.89
N VAL A 184 -13.24 6.17 2.92
CA VAL A 184 -14.55 5.96 2.32
C VAL A 184 -14.80 4.47 2.09
N ALA A 185 -15.99 3.98 2.43
CA ALA A 185 -16.37 2.62 2.11
C ALA A 185 -16.83 2.54 0.64
N TYR A 186 -16.22 1.67 -0.14
CA TYR A 186 -16.56 1.44 -1.53
C TYR A 186 -16.68 -0.04 -1.80
N LYS A 187 -17.88 -0.47 -2.21
CA LYS A 187 -18.17 -1.89 -2.50
C LYS A 187 -17.63 -2.85 -1.42
N GLU A 188 -17.87 -2.50 -0.16
CA GLU A 188 -17.47 -3.27 1.05
C GLU A 188 -15.96 -3.31 1.34
N VAL A 189 -15.16 -2.48 0.67
CA VAL A 189 -13.74 -2.29 0.96
C VAL A 189 -13.54 -0.86 1.47
N LEU A 190 -12.80 -0.69 2.56
CA LEU A 190 -12.40 0.63 3.04
C LEU A 190 -11.26 1.16 2.17
N LEU A 191 -11.45 2.30 1.53
CA LEU A 191 -10.41 3.04 0.83
C LEU A 191 -9.98 4.22 1.70
N ALA A 192 -8.71 4.25 2.12
CA ALA A 192 -8.22 5.23 3.07
C ALA A 192 -6.92 5.89 2.61
N TYR A 193 -6.82 7.19 2.81
CA TYR A 193 -5.56 7.93 2.71
C TYR A 193 -4.89 8.04 4.06
N GLY A 194 -3.58 7.77 4.09
CA GLY A 194 -2.71 8.15 5.20
C GLY A 194 -2.20 9.58 5.00
N ARG A 195 -2.47 10.46 5.97
CA ARG A 195 -1.97 11.82 5.92
C ARG A 195 -0.44 11.85 5.94
N TYR A 196 0.16 12.78 5.21
CA TYR A 196 1.59 13.04 5.28
C TYR A 196 2.01 13.45 6.72
N THR A 197 3.26 13.20 7.06
CA THR A 197 3.82 13.50 8.39
C THR A 197 5.01 14.45 8.36
N GLY A 198 5.37 14.98 7.20
CA GLY A 198 6.48 15.90 7.01
C GLY A 198 6.06 17.37 7.17
N GLY A 199 6.95 18.21 7.72
CA GLY A 199 6.65 19.61 8.00
C GLY A 199 6.85 20.60 6.83
N LYS A 200 7.17 20.14 5.61
CA LYS A 200 7.52 21.03 4.49
C LYS A 200 6.83 20.68 3.15
N THR A 201 5.94 19.70 3.15
CA THR A 201 5.26 19.21 1.93
C THR A 201 3.76 19.42 1.99
N VAL A 202 3.34 20.43 2.69
CA VAL A 202 1.93 20.87 2.79
C VAL A 202 1.59 21.82 1.68
N TYR A 203 0.42 21.65 1.14
CA TYR A 203 -0.18 22.57 0.18
C TYR A 203 -1.32 23.40 0.80
N ASN A 204 -1.65 23.16 2.07
CA ASN A 204 -2.67 23.89 2.82
C ASN A 204 -2.33 24.01 4.32
N ASP A 205 -3.09 24.84 5.03
CA ASP A 205 -2.91 25.14 6.46
C ASP A 205 -3.53 24.10 7.43
N LEU A 206 -3.88 22.91 6.95
CA LEU A 206 -4.48 21.85 7.76
C LEU A 206 -3.46 20.94 8.46
N SER A 207 -2.21 21.35 8.56
CA SER A 207 -1.11 20.65 9.24
C SER A 207 -1.14 20.81 10.75
#